data_05b3e77085b7d41ddc77c9e774476218
#
_entry.id   05b3e77085b7d41ddc77c9e774476218
#
_cell.length_a   1.000
_cell.length_b   1.000
_cell.length_c   1.000
_cell.angle_alpha   90.00
_cell.angle_beta   90.00
_cell.angle_gamma   90.00
#
_symmetry.space_group_name_H-M   'P 1'
#
loop_
_entity.id
_entity.type
_entity.pdbx_description
1 polymer ?
#
loop_
_entity_poly.entity_id
_entity_poly.type
_entity_poly.pdbx_seq_one_letter_code
_entity_poly.pdbx_strand_id
1 'polypeptide(L)'
;MRTAAAFLLLILPFGFVRADHHAGDASSDAKLKVLIIDGQNNHTDWPKTTAMMRKFFNDSGRFTVDVARTRFTWKGGQLLEQYGLDDGVNYEDLSEPKTDPDYAPSFADYDVVVSNFGWNAAPWPAATRTAFEEYVRGGGGLVIIHAADNSFGDWDAFNRMIGLGGWGDRNEKTGPYVYYDTDGEEVRDETPGSAGAHGPQHPFQIIVRQPDHPIVAGMPRAWMHTQDELYQELRGPADNLTVLATAYADPDKKGTGRHEPMIMTIDYGDGRIFHTPMGHADYSFACVGFITTLLRGTEWAATGEVTRTALPDDFPTATETRSRPFEDEPVAVHP
;
A
#
# COMPACT_ATOMS: atom_id res chain seq x y z
N MET A 1 -24.88 6.10 76.22
CA MET A 1 -23.90 7.06 75.69
C MET A 1 -22.90 6.28 74.80
N ARG A 2 -23.06 6.32 73.49
CA ARG A 2 -22.16 5.72 72.51
C ARG A 2 -21.72 6.83 71.55
N THR A 3 -20.47 7.23 71.69
CA THR A 3 -19.79 8.25 70.89
C THR A 3 -19.46 7.63 69.53
N ALA A 4 -19.98 8.24 68.45
CA ALA A 4 -19.63 7.91 67.07
C ALA A 4 -18.42 8.80 66.64
N ALA A 5 -17.34 8.16 66.22
CA ALA A 5 -16.20 8.85 65.61
C ALA A 5 -16.41 8.96 64.12
N ALA A 6 -16.46 10.18 63.58
CA ALA A 6 -16.51 10.45 62.14
C ALA A 6 -15.09 10.44 61.58
N PHE A 7 -14.81 9.55 60.63
CA PHE A 7 -13.58 9.58 59.81
C PHE A 7 -13.81 10.50 58.63
N LEU A 8 -13.02 11.59 58.56
CA LEU A 8 -13.00 12.48 57.45
C LEU A 8 -11.98 11.95 56.40
N LEU A 9 -12.48 11.49 55.27
CA LEU A 9 -11.66 11.02 54.16
C LEU A 9 -11.26 12.23 53.28
N LEU A 10 -9.98 12.61 53.37
CA LEU A 10 -9.40 13.65 52.49
C LEU A 10 -9.14 13.03 51.11
N ILE A 11 -9.95 13.41 50.10
CA ILE A 11 -9.70 13.11 48.70
C ILE A 11 -8.80 14.21 48.15
N LEU A 12 -7.54 13.87 47.88
CA LEU A 12 -6.63 14.72 47.12
C LEU A 12 -6.93 14.51 45.61
N PRO A 13 -7.08 15.59 44.82
CA PRO A 13 -7.23 15.45 43.38
C PRO A 13 -5.87 15.10 42.76
N PHE A 14 -5.76 13.90 42.17
CA PHE A 14 -4.69 13.57 41.25
C PHE A 14 -4.88 14.41 39.97
N GLY A 15 -4.12 15.46 39.82
CA GLY A 15 -3.99 16.20 38.58
C GLY A 15 -3.27 15.33 37.54
N PHE A 16 -3.99 14.86 36.55
CA PHE A 16 -3.37 14.33 35.33
C PHE A 16 -2.66 15.50 34.61
N VAL A 17 -1.35 15.52 34.70
CA VAL A 17 -0.51 16.34 33.81
C VAL A 17 -0.63 15.69 32.41
N ARG A 18 -1.47 16.28 31.58
CA ARG A 18 -1.49 16.00 30.16
C ARG A 18 -0.16 16.52 29.61
N ALA A 19 0.72 15.64 29.19
CA ALA A 19 1.87 16.03 28.40
C ALA A 19 1.32 16.60 27.08
N ASP A 20 1.33 17.91 26.95
CA ASP A 20 1.19 18.56 25.65
C ASP A 20 2.40 18.16 24.83
N HIS A 21 2.23 17.16 23.96
CA HIS A 21 3.12 16.97 22.83
C HIS A 21 3.01 18.27 22.01
N HIS A 22 3.99 19.12 22.16
CA HIS A 22 4.26 20.16 21.20
C HIS A 22 4.40 19.44 19.85
N ALA A 23 3.38 19.54 19.02
CA ALA A 23 3.54 19.44 17.59
C ALA A 23 4.51 20.58 17.23
N GLY A 24 5.79 20.22 17.09
CA GLY A 24 6.78 21.12 16.53
C GLY A 24 6.25 21.52 15.16
N ASP A 25 6.24 22.81 14.91
CA ASP A 25 5.98 23.42 13.62
C ASP A 25 7.01 22.87 12.63
N ALA A 26 6.76 21.66 12.09
CA ALA A 26 7.57 21.10 11.03
C ALA A 26 7.33 22.01 9.84
N SER A 27 8.35 22.74 9.41
CA SER A 27 8.28 23.62 8.25
C SER A 27 7.59 22.86 7.11
N SER A 28 6.59 23.45 6.48
CA SER A 28 5.80 22.87 5.38
C SER A 28 6.66 22.45 4.16
N ASP A 29 7.96 22.67 4.21
CA ASP A 29 8.96 22.41 3.18
C ASP A 29 9.78 21.11 3.40
N ALA A 30 9.69 20.44 4.55
CA ALA A 30 10.43 19.21 4.78
C ALA A 30 9.84 18.08 3.94
N LYS A 31 10.69 17.39 3.17
CA LYS A 31 10.29 16.25 2.37
C LYS A 31 10.05 15.03 3.27
N LEU A 32 9.01 14.26 2.95
CA LEU A 32 8.73 12.98 3.59
C LEU A 32 9.73 11.92 3.11
N LYS A 33 10.17 11.06 4.00
CA LYS A 33 11.10 9.97 3.71
C LYS A 33 10.33 8.70 3.37
N VAL A 34 10.52 8.21 2.16
CA VAL A 34 9.92 6.96 1.65
C VAL A 34 10.98 5.88 1.59
N LEU A 35 10.69 4.70 2.10
CA LEU A 35 11.45 3.49 1.85
C LEU A 35 10.65 2.56 0.95
N ILE A 36 11.12 2.30 -0.28
CA ILE A 36 10.57 1.22 -1.10
C ILE A 36 11.27 -0.07 -0.70
N ILE A 37 10.49 -1.10 -0.43
CA ILE A 37 11.00 -2.45 -0.13
C ILE A 37 10.65 -3.39 -1.26
N ASP A 38 11.68 -4.11 -1.80
CA ASP A 38 11.52 -5.00 -2.94
C ASP A 38 12.52 -6.18 -2.94
N GLY A 39 12.59 -6.90 -4.06
CA GLY A 39 13.58 -7.95 -4.34
C GLY A 39 12.96 -9.28 -4.78
N GLN A 40 11.75 -9.60 -4.33
CA GLN A 40 11.07 -10.86 -4.70
C GLN A 40 9.62 -10.61 -5.04
N ASN A 41 9.32 -10.71 -6.34
CA ASN A 41 7.97 -10.51 -6.87
C ASN A 41 7.76 -11.45 -8.06
N ASN A 42 6.57 -12.01 -8.20
CA ASN A 42 6.21 -12.89 -9.30
C ASN A 42 6.07 -12.15 -10.65
N HIS A 43 5.89 -10.83 -10.64
CA HIS A 43 5.86 -9.96 -11.83
C HIS A 43 7.28 -9.54 -12.19
N THR A 44 7.76 -9.88 -13.39
CA THR A 44 9.17 -9.76 -13.77
C THR A 44 9.64 -8.32 -13.97
N ASP A 45 8.74 -7.38 -14.08
CA ASP A 45 9.04 -5.96 -14.26
C ASP A 45 9.14 -5.15 -12.94
N TRP A 46 9.12 -5.85 -11.80
CA TRP A 46 9.23 -5.20 -10.48
C TRP A 46 10.48 -4.28 -10.33
N PRO A 47 11.66 -4.54 -10.93
CA PRO A 47 12.75 -3.58 -10.82
C PRO A 47 12.44 -2.27 -11.54
N LYS A 48 11.74 -2.34 -12.69
CA LYS A 48 11.30 -1.17 -13.44
C LYS A 48 10.22 -0.40 -12.68
N THR A 49 9.23 -1.10 -12.12
CA THR A 49 8.17 -0.43 -11.35
C THR A 49 8.71 0.23 -10.08
N THR A 50 9.75 -0.33 -9.44
CA THR A 50 10.49 0.35 -8.37
C THR A 50 11.15 1.65 -8.86
N ALA A 51 11.80 1.62 -10.03
CA ALA A 51 12.40 2.81 -10.62
C ALA A 51 11.34 3.87 -10.98
N MET A 52 10.19 3.45 -11.52
CA MET A 52 9.05 4.32 -11.80
C MET A 52 8.54 5.00 -10.53
N MET A 53 8.33 4.26 -9.44
CA MET A 53 7.92 4.82 -8.15
C MET A 53 8.93 5.84 -7.62
N ARG A 54 10.23 5.50 -7.65
CA ARG A 54 11.29 6.45 -7.26
C ARG A 54 11.17 7.76 -8.03
N LYS A 55 11.00 7.67 -9.36
CA LYS A 55 10.83 8.85 -10.21
C LYS A 55 9.57 9.64 -9.83
N PHE A 56 8.42 9.00 -9.69
CA PHE A 56 7.17 9.69 -9.35
C PHE A 56 7.26 10.42 -8.01
N PHE A 57 7.84 9.79 -7.00
CA PHE A 57 8.04 10.42 -5.69
C PHE A 57 9.00 11.61 -5.77
N ASN A 58 10.16 11.45 -6.44
CA ASN A 58 11.16 12.50 -6.59
C ASN A 58 10.62 13.69 -7.40
N ASP A 59 9.96 13.44 -8.55
CA ASP A 59 9.39 14.47 -9.42
C ASP A 59 8.27 15.25 -8.73
N SER A 60 7.56 14.63 -7.81
CA SER A 60 6.57 15.32 -7.00
C SER A 60 7.17 16.44 -6.14
N GLY A 61 8.47 16.34 -5.82
CA GLY A 61 9.17 17.26 -4.93
C GLY A 61 8.77 17.16 -3.45
N ARG A 62 7.81 16.28 -3.10
CA ARG A 62 7.28 16.08 -1.74
C ARG A 62 8.06 15.04 -0.94
N PHE A 63 8.76 14.13 -1.63
CA PHE A 63 9.40 12.98 -1.02
C PHE A 63 10.91 12.91 -1.29
N THR A 64 11.63 12.21 -0.41
CA THR A 64 12.94 11.62 -0.66
C THR A 64 12.78 10.10 -0.58
N VAL A 65 13.49 9.35 -1.46
CA VAL A 65 13.22 7.92 -1.64
C VAL A 65 14.49 7.12 -1.55
N ASP A 66 14.49 6.14 -0.66
CA ASP A 66 15.48 5.07 -0.60
C ASP A 66 14.83 3.73 -0.96
N VAL A 67 15.64 2.73 -1.30
CA VAL A 67 15.19 1.37 -1.60
C VAL A 67 15.95 0.39 -0.72
N ALA A 68 15.23 -0.50 -0.06
CA ALA A 68 15.81 -1.66 0.64
C ALA A 68 15.42 -2.93 -0.11
N ARG A 69 16.37 -3.46 -0.88
CA ARG A 69 16.22 -4.68 -1.68
C ARG A 69 16.81 -5.87 -0.95
N THR A 70 16.10 -7.03 -0.93
CA THR A 70 16.68 -8.27 -0.45
C THR A 70 17.88 -8.67 -1.32
N ARG A 71 18.97 -9.12 -0.71
CA ARG A 71 20.17 -9.55 -1.45
C ARG A 71 19.88 -10.71 -2.41
N PHE A 72 19.04 -11.66 -1.98
CA PHE A 72 18.53 -12.71 -2.84
C PHE A 72 17.26 -12.24 -3.53
N THR A 73 17.38 -11.92 -4.81
CA THR A 73 16.24 -11.46 -5.63
C THR A 73 15.60 -12.64 -6.37
N TRP A 74 14.42 -12.42 -6.88
CA TRP A 74 13.68 -13.41 -7.64
C TRP A 74 12.89 -12.76 -8.78
N LYS A 75 13.04 -13.31 -9.98
CA LYS A 75 12.40 -12.83 -11.22
C LYS A 75 12.72 -11.39 -11.62
N GLY A 76 13.85 -10.85 -11.19
CA GLY A 76 14.28 -9.51 -11.65
C GLY A 76 14.96 -9.53 -13.02
N GLY A 77 15.68 -10.63 -13.35
CA GLY A 77 16.31 -10.84 -14.65
C GLY A 77 17.20 -9.68 -15.10
N GLN A 78 17.14 -9.35 -16.39
CA GLN A 78 17.94 -8.27 -16.98
C GLN A 78 17.56 -6.87 -16.45
N LEU A 79 16.34 -6.71 -15.92
CA LEU A 79 15.88 -5.43 -15.38
C LEU A 79 16.61 -5.04 -14.10
N LEU A 80 17.22 -6.01 -13.39
CA LEU A 80 18.08 -5.71 -12.23
C LEU A 80 19.32 -4.90 -12.61
N GLU A 81 19.93 -5.16 -13.79
CA GLU A 81 21.05 -4.39 -14.28
C GLU A 81 20.59 -3.05 -14.85
N GLN A 82 19.48 -3.06 -15.61
CA GLN A 82 18.93 -1.85 -16.23
C GLN A 82 18.46 -0.83 -15.19
N TYR A 83 17.89 -1.29 -14.08
CA TYR A 83 17.36 -0.47 -12.98
C TYR A 83 18.10 -0.76 -11.67
N GLY A 84 19.43 -0.78 -11.74
CA GLY A 84 20.32 -0.97 -10.60
C GLY A 84 20.15 0.10 -9.54
N LEU A 85 20.52 -0.20 -8.30
CA LEU A 85 20.42 0.76 -7.19
C LEU A 85 21.70 1.56 -6.97
N ASP A 86 22.83 1.15 -7.58
CA ASP A 86 24.16 1.77 -7.44
C ASP A 86 24.63 1.91 -5.97
N ASP A 87 24.16 1.00 -5.12
CA ASP A 87 24.44 0.96 -3.68
C ASP A 87 25.65 0.08 -3.30
N GLY A 88 26.30 -0.50 -4.30
CA GLY A 88 27.45 -1.38 -4.14
C GLY A 88 27.11 -2.80 -3.64
N VAL A 89 25.82 -3.13 -3.51
CA VAL A 89 25.38 -4.47 -3.12
C VAL A 89 25.35 -5.39 -4.35
N ASN A 90 25.90 -6.59 -4.20
CA ASN A 90 25.79 -7.63 -5.23
C ASN A 90 24.50 -8.42 -5.03
N TYR A 91 23.50 -8.15 -5.84
CA TYR A 91 22.22 -8.84 -5.85
C TYR A 91 22.32 -10.14 -6.64
N GLU A 92 21.79 -11.22 -6.07
CA GLU A 92 21.80 -12.55 -6.66
C GLU A 92 20.37 -12.95 -7.06
N ASP A 93 20.06 -12.92 -8.38
CA ASP A 93 18.74 -13.30 -8.89
C ASP A 93 18.63 -14.82 -8.98
N LEU A 94 17.77 -15.38 -8.13
CA LEU A 94 17.61 -16.83 -7.97
C LEU A 94 16.43 -17.35 -8.78
N SER A 95 16.47 -18.65 -9.12
CA SER A 95 15.35 -19.34 -9.77
C SER A 95 14.13 -19.52 -8.86
N GLU A 96 14.33 -19.49 -7.53
CA GLU A 96 13.31 -19.64 -6.51
C GLU A 96 13.53 -18.59 -5.41
N PRO A 97 12.46 -18.13 -4.75
CA PRO A 97 12.56 -17.21 -3.62
C PRO A 97 13.40 -17.81 -2.48
N LYS A 98 14.19 -16.98 -1.83
CA LYS A 98 15.03 -17.38 -0.70
C LYS A 98 15.07 -16.29 0.36
N THR A 99 14.95 -16.69 1.62
CA THR A 99 15.12 -15.78 2.75
C THR A 99 16.52 -15.18 2.75
N ASP A 100 16.60 -13.87 2.80
CA ASP A 100 17.83 -13.13 3.07
C ASP A 100 17.97 -12.99 4.60
N PRO A 101 18.94 -13.69 5.22
CA PRO A 101 19.08 -13.68 6.68
C PRO A 101 19.54 -12.34 7.24
N ASP A 102 20.12 -11.49 6.39
CA ASP A 102 20.68 -10.20 6.75
C ASP A 102 19.73 -9.03 6.39
N TYR A 103 18.54 -9.33 5.85
CA TYR A 103 17.55 -8.31 5.50
C TYR A 103 16.99 -7.65 6.76
N ALA A 104 17.46 -6.43 7.05
CA ALA A 104 17.10 -5.67 8.25
C ALA A 104 17.03 -4.16 7.97
N PRO A 105 16.04 -3.69 7.19
CA PRO A 105 15.86 -2.25 6.95
C PRO A 105 15.58 -1.48 8.24
N SER A 106 16.11 -0.26 8.34
CA SER A 106 15.84 0.66 9.46
C SER A 106 14.49 1.37 9.24
N PHE A 107 13.37 0.66 9.36
CA PHE A 107 12.03 1.21 9.06
C PHE A 107 11.75 2.51 9.82
N ALA A 108 12.20 2.64 11.07
CA ALA A 108 11.97 3.80 11.93
C ALA A 108 12.59 5.11 11.41
N ASP A 109 13.49 5.05 10.44
CA ASP A 109 14.10 6.23 9.82
C ASP A 109 13.21 6.87 8.74
N TYR A 110 12.06 6.24 8.42
CA TYR A 110 11.17 6.63 7.33
C TYR A 110 9.76 6.95 7.82
N ASP A 111 9.12 7.90 7.14
CA ASP A 111 7.74 8.28 7.41
C ASP A 111 6.76 7.27 6.83
N VAL A 112 7.15 6.62 5.72
CA VAL A 112 6.31 5.63 5.04
C VAL A 112 7.16 4.57 4.32
N VAL A 113 6.68 3.32 4.38
CA VAL A 113 7.24 2.17 3.64
C VAL A 113 6.29 1.80 2.51
N VAL A 114 6.83 1.58 1.30
CA VAL A 114 6.09 1.15 0.11
C VAL A 114 6.54 -0.26 -0.26
N SER A 115 5.63 -1.23 -0.24
CA SER A 115 5.94 -2.62 -0.56
C SER A 115 5.73 -2.91 -2.05
N ASN A 116 6.80 -3.39 -2.71
CA ASN A 116 6.80 -3.95 -4.06
C ASN A 116 7.22 -5.44 -4.06
N PHE A 117 6.96 -6.15 -2.97
CA PHE A 117 7.04 -7.61 -2.93
C PHE A 117 5.88 -8.23 -3.70
N GLY A 118 5.90 -9.55 -3.91
CA GLY A 118 4.80 -10.23 -4.60
C GLY A 118 4.52 -11.63 -4.07
N TRP A 119 3.65 -12.34 -4.77
CA TRP A 119 3.31 -13.72 -4.44
C TRP A 119 4.57 -14.58 -4.33
N ASN A 120 4.57 -15.49 -3.36
CA ASN A 120 5.65 -16.44 -3.07
C ASN A 120 6.98 -15.80 -2.62
N ALA A 121 7.00 -14.51 -2.25
CA ALA A 121 8.17 -13.93 -1.61
C ALA A 121 8.56 -14.74 -0.35
N ALA A 122 9.86 -15.02 -0.20
CA ALA A 122 10.35 -15.78 0.95
C ALA A 122 10.15 -15.02 2.26
N PRO A 123 9.88 -15.71 3.37
CA PRO A 123 9.70 -15.08 4.67
C PRO A 123 10.90 -14.22 5.08
N TRP A 124 10.65 -13.08 5.68
CA TRP A 124 11.71 -12.28 6.30
C TRP A 124 12.19 -12.89 7.61
N PRO A 125 13.41 -12.54 8.06
CA PRO A 125 13.88 -12.89 9.40
C PRO A 125 12.89 -12.44 10.47
N ALA A 126 12.74 -13.23 11.55
CA ALA A 126 11.77 -12.93 12.60
C ALA A 126 11.98 -11.55 13.24
N ALA A 127 13.24 -11.13 13.43
CA ALA A 127 13.57 -9.82 13.97
C ALA A 127 13.09 -8.68 13.04
N THR A 128 13.23 -8.87 11.72
CA THR A 128 12.77 -7.91 10.70
C THR A 128 11.26 -7.79 10.70
N ARG A 129 10.55 -8.92 10.79
CA ARG A 129 9.08 -8.92 10.91
C ARG A 129 8.63 -8.19 12.17
N THR A 130 9.26 -8.45 13.31
CA THR A 130 8.95 -7.76 14.57
C THR A 130 9.18 -6.25 14.43
N ALA A 131 10.33 -5.82 13.90
CA ALA A 131 10.63 -4.41 13.71
C ALA A 131 9.62 -3.71 12.77
N PHE A 132 9.20 -4.40 11.71
CA PHE A 132 8.18 -3.89 10.79
C PHE A 132 6.81 -3.75 11.46
N GLU A 133 6.38 -4.76 12.23
CA GLU A 133 5.13 -4.70 13.00
C GLU A 133 5.13 -3.55 14.02
N GLU A 134 6.24 -3.38 14.73
CA GLU A 134 6.40 -2.29 15.70
C GLU A 134 6.37 -0.93 15.02
N TYR A 135 7.04 -0.79 13.86
CA TYR A 135 7.03 0.42 13.07
C TYR A 135 5.61 0.82 12.64
N VAL A 136 4.86 -0.09 12.01
CA VAL A 136 3.50 0.23 11.55
C VAL A 136 2.58 0.46 12.75
N ARG A 137 2.61 -0.41 13.77
CA ARG A 137 1.77 -0.23 14.98
C ARG A 137 2.04 1.08 15.71
N GLY A 138 3.27 1.56 15.66
CA GLY A 138 3.72 2.80 16.32
C GLY A 138 3.44 4.07 15.52
N GLY A 139 2.73 4.01 14.39
CA GLY A 139 2.32 5.17 13.60
C GLY A 139 3.02 5.32 12.25
N GLY A 140 3.93 4.40 11.89
CA GLY A 140 4.57 4.38 10.58
C GLY A 140 3.58 4.14 9.45
N GLY A 141 3.74 4.85 8.32
CA GLY A 141 2.92 4.69 7.13
C GLY A 141 3.29 3.43 6.34
N LEU A 142 2.29 2.80 5.72
CA LEU A 142 2.52 1.66 4.82
C LEU A 142 1.72 1.81 3.53
N VAL A 143 2.34 1.45 2.41
CA VAL A 143 1.70 1.42 1.09
C VAL A 143 1.84 0.02 0.50
N ILE A 144 0.71 -0.56 0.11
CA ILE A 144 0.61 -1.88 -0.52
C ILE A 144 0.18 -1.69 -1.97
N ILE A 145 0.97 -2.22 -2.90
CA ILE A 145 0.72 -2.08 -4.33
C ILE A 145 0.61 -3.45 -4.98
N HIS A 146 -0.51 -3.69 -5.66
CA HIS A 146 -0.75 -4.85 -6.49
C HIS A 146 -0.31 -6.16 -5.79
N ALA A 147 0.61 -6.90 -6.40
CA ALA A 147 1.08 -8.20 -5.90
C ALA A 147 1.64 -8.19 -4.48
N ALA A 148 1.88 -7.02 -3.88
CA ALA A 148 2.28 -6.95 -2.48
C ALA A 148 1.19 -7.47 -1.53
N ASP A 149 -0.08 -7.44 -1.95
CA ASP A 149 -1.20 -8.03 -1.20
C ASP A 149 -1.24 -9.56 -1.28
N ASN A 150 -0.44 -10.16 -2.16
CA ASN A 150 -0.30 -11.61 -2.32
C ASN A 150 0.89 -12.19 -1.54
N SER A 151 1.76 -11.33 -1.01
CA SER A 151 2.94 -11.76 -0.25
C SER A 151 2.56 -12.22 1.17
N PHE A 152 3.42 -13.02 1.76
CA PHE A 152 3.41 -13.39 3.18
C PHE A 152 2.06 -13.87 3.75
N GLY A 153 1.36 -14.75 3.04
CA GLY A 153 0.03 -15.25 3.42
C GLY A 153 -0.04 -15.90 4.82
N ASP A 154 1.06 -16.42 5.32
CA ASP A 154 1.22 -17.04 6.64
C ASP A 154 1.56 -16.06 7.78
N TRP A 155 1.65 -14.74 7.48
CA TRP A 155 1.97 -13.72 8.48
C TRP A 155 0.74 -12.95 8.91
N ASP A 156 0.11 -13.38 10.02
CA ASP A 156 -1.16 -12.82 10.52
C ASP A 156 -1.14 -11.31 10.68
N ALA A 157 -0.06 -10.73 11.24
CA ALA A 157 0.03 -9.28 11.41
C ALA A 157 0.05 -8.56 10.07
N PHE A 158 0.76 -9.10 9.06
CA PHE A 158 0.77 -8.55 7.72
C PHE A 158 -0.62 -8.61 7.07
N ASN A 159 -1.34 -9.74 7.21
CA ASN A 159 -2.71 -9.86 6.72
C ASN A 159 -3.65 -8.81 7.33
N ARG A 160 -3.47 -8.47 8.61
CA ARG A 160 -4.23 -7.39 9.27
C ARG A 160 -3.84 -6.01 8.77
N MET A 161 -2.56 -5.77 8.46
CA MET A 161 -2.08 -4.50 7.90
C MET A 161 -2.63 -4.27 6.49
N ILE A 162 -2.63 -5.30 5.63
CA ILE A 162 -3.10 -5.15 4.25
C ILE A 162 -4.62 -5.17 4.11
N GLY A 163 -5.34 -5.67 5.14
CA GLY A 163 -6.80 -5.75 5.19
C GLY A 163 -7.40 -6.82 4.27
N LEU A 164 -7.08 -6.80 3.00
CA LEU A 164 -7.47 -7.79 1.99
C LEU A 164 -6.23 -8.29 1.26
N GLY A 165 -6.18 -9.58 0.95
CA GLY A 165 -5.12 -10.16 0.14
C GLY A 165 -5.62 -11.30 -0.73
N GLY A 166 -4.84 -11.67 -1.74
CA GLY A 166 -5.14 -12.77 -2.63
C GLY A 166 -4.13 -13.91 -2.53
N TRP A 167 -4.45 -15.05 -3.09
CA TRP A 167 -3.58 -16.22 -3.20
C TRP A 167 -2.88 -16.61 -1.88
N GLY A 168 -1.73 -17.29 -1.94
CA GLY A 168 -0.91 -17.61 -0.76
C GLY A 168 -1.66 -18.36 0.33
N ASP A 169 -2.51 -19.34 -0.07
CA ASP A 169 -3.34 -20.19 0.80
C ASP A 169 -4.42 -19.43 1.59
N ARG A 170 -4.69 -18.15 1.24
CA ARG A 170 -5.78 -17.38 1.85
C ARG A 170 -7.12 -17.97 1.44
N ASN A 171 -8.04 -18.09 2.41
CA ASN A 171 -9.37 -18.67 2.26
C ASN A 171 -10.33 -18.08 3.32
N GLU A 172 -11.50 -18.69 3.53
CA GLU A 172 -12.47 -18.22 4.50
C GLU A 172 -11.94 -18.04 5.94
N LYS A 173 -10.85 -18.73 6.32
CA LYS A 173 -10.21 -18.56 7.64
C LYS A 173 -9.43 -17.25 7.74
N THR A 174 -9.04 -16.67 6.61
CA THR A 174 -8.34 -15.39 6.58
C THR A 174 -9.32 -14.23 6.82
N GLY A 175 -10.59 -14.40 6.49
CA GLY A 175 -11.65 -13.41 6.66
C GLY A 175 -12.65 -13.37 5.50
N PRO A 176 -13.56 -12.39 5.47
CA PRO A 176 -14.56 -12.25 4.42
C PRO A 176 -13.98 -11.76 3.09
N TYR A 177 -14.70 -12.01 1.99
CA TYR A 177 -14.62 -11.16 0.81
C TYR A 177 -15.26 -9.80 1.14
N VAL A 178 -14.68 -8.73 0.62
CA VAL A 178 -15.29 -7.39 0.72
C VAL A 178 -15.48 -6.85 -0.69
N TYR A 179 -16.70 -6.45 -1.01
CA TYR A 179 -17.04 -5.89 -2.32
C TYR A 179 -18.28 -4.98 -2.19
N TYR A 180 -18.61 -4.27 -3.25
CA TYR A 180 -19.87 -3.55 -3.35
C TYR A 180 -20.78 -4.27 -4.33
N ASP A 181 -22.04 -4.45 -3.99
CA ASP A 181 -23.03 -5.02 -4.87
C ASP A 181 -23.51 -4.03 -5.96
N THR A 182 -24.46 -4.46 -6.79
CA THR A 182 -25.02 -3.64 -7.86
C THR A 182 -25.87 -2.49 -7.35
N ASP A 183 -26.37 -2.55 -6.13
CA ASP A 183 -27.15 -1.49 -5.48
C ASP A 183 -26.21 -0.44 -4.83
N GLY A 184 -24.92 -0.73 -4.77
CA GLY A 184 -23.87 0.14 -4.25
C GLY A 184 -23.66 0.02 -2.74
N GLU A 185 -24.10 -1.10 -2.14
CA GLU A 185 -23.92 -1.41 -0.73
C GLU A 185 -22.66 -2.26 -0.52
N GLU A 186 -21.91 -1.97 0.55
CA GLU A 186 -20.75 -2.78 0.95
C GLU A 186 -21.22 -4.13 1.52
N VAL A 187 -20.64 -5.19 0.99
CA VAL A 187 -20.91 -6.58 1.41
C VAL A 187 -19.65 -7.20 1.99
N ARG A 188 -19.77 -7.82 3.15
CA ARG A 188 -18.75 -8.67 3.78
C ARG A 188 -19.26 -10.10 3.75
N ASP A 189 -18.71 -10.90 2.82
CA ASP A 189 -19.18 -12.24 2.49
C ASP A 189 -18.24 -13.30 3.07
N GLU A 190 -18.72 -14.05 4.07
CA GLU A 190 -17.97 -15.10 4.77
C GLU A 190 -18.10 -16.48 4.11
N THR A 191 -18.72 -16.58 2.92
CA THR A 191 -18.85 -17.88 2.25
C THR A 191 -17.48 -18.53 2.02
N PRO A 192 -17.38 -19.88 2.20
CA PRO A 192 -16.13 -20.59 1.96
C PRO A 192 -15.60 -20.40 0.52
N GLY A 193 -14.28 -20.27 0.38
CA GLY A 193 -13.63 -20.17 -0.91
C GLY A 193 -12.19 -19.66 -0.80
N SER A 194 -11.41 -19.85 -1.86
CA SER A 194 -10.06 -19.32 -1.98
C SER A 194 -10.09 -17.80 -2.20
N ALA A 195 -8.98 -17.13 -1.89
CA ALA A 195 -8.82 -15.71 -2.15
C ALA A 195 -8.03 -15.46 -3.44
N GLY A 196 -8.39 -14.39 -4.13
CA GLY A 196 -7.66 -13.86 -5.26
C GLY A 196 -7.97 -14.54 -6.59
N ALA A 197 -8.44 -13.73 -7.52
CA ALA A 197 -8.59 -14.06 -8.93
C ALA A 197 -8.44 -12.78 -9.76
N HIS A 198 -8.28 -12.92 -11.06
CA HIS A 198 -8.38 -11.85 -12.04
C HIS A 198 -8.77 -12.38 -13.41
N GLY A 199 -9.34 -11.53 -14.24
CA GLY A 199 -9.57 -11.79 -15.66
C GLY A 199 -8.39 -11.39 -16.54
N PRO A 200 -8.57 -11.31 -17.87
CA PRO A 200 -7.58 -10.75 -18.76
C PRO A 200 -7.39 -9.25 -18.45
N GLN A 201 -6.18 -8.76 -18.65
CA GLN A 201 -5.86 -7.35 -18.51
C GLN A 201 -6.68 -6.49 -19.48
N HIS A 202 -7.27 -5.43 -18.96
CA HIS A 202 -8.07 -4.48 -19.72
C HIS A 202 -8.16 -3.13 -19.00
N PRO A 203 -8.52 -2.05 -19.69
CA PRO A 203 -8.90 -0.81 -19.02
C PRO A 203 -10.22 -0.98 -18.28
N PHE A 204 -10.33 -0.38 -17.08
CA PHE A 204 -11.55 -0.41 -16.29
C PHE A 204 -11.84 0.92 -15.61
N GLN A 205 -13.09 1.16 -15.28
CA GLN A 205 -13.52 2.38 -14.63
C GLN A 205 -13.40 2.25 -13.11
N ILE A 206 -12.74 3.23 -12.50
CA ILE A 206 -12.70 3.40 -11.05
C ILE A 206 -13.89 4.27 -10.63
N ILE A 207 -14.63 3.81 -9.63
CA ILE A 207 -15.81 4.51 -9.08
C ILE A 207 -15.49 4.91 -7.64
N VAL A 208 -15.46 6.21 -7.38
CA VAL A 208 -15.19 6.77 -6.04
C VAL A 208 -16.39 6.53 -5.13
N ARG A 209 -16.16 5.92 -3.97
CA ARG A 209 -17.16 5.60 -2.94
C ARG A 209 -17.16 6.61 -1.80
N GLN A 210 -15.99 7.11 -1.41
CA GLN A 210 -15.81 8.04 -0.28
C GLN A 210 -15.20 9.38 -0.76
N PRO A 211 -15.99 10.25 -1.43
CA PRO A 211 -15.46 11.43 -2.13
C PRO A 211 -14.81 12.47 -1.20
N ASP A 212 -15.14 12.43 0.08
CA ASP A 212 -14.59 13.37 1.07
C ASP A 212 -13.25 12.92 1.67
N HIS A 213 -12.82 11.68 1.40
CA HIS A 213 -11.54 11.19 1.92
C HIS A 213 -10.36 11.86 1.20
N PRO A 214 -9.33 12.36 1.92
CA PRO A 214 -8.22 13.16 1.37
C PRO A 214 -7.57 12.55 0.12
N ILE A 215 -7.40 11.24 0.05
CA ILE A 215 -6.76 10.54 -1.09
C ILE A 215 -7.54 10.76 -2.39
N VAL A 216 -8.87 10.72 -2.34
CA VAL A 216 -9.75 10.80 -3.52
C VAL A 216 -10.51 12.10 -3.63
N ALA A 217 -10.36 13.01 -2.67
CA ALA A 217 -11.05 14.30 -2.66
C ALA A 217 -10.77 15.10 -3.95
N GLY A 218 -11.82 15.65 -4.53
CA GLY A 218 -11.76 16.40 -5.78
C GLY A 218 -11.58 15.55 -7.04
N MET A 219 -11.47 14.22 -6.94
CA MET A 219 -11.49 13.35 -8.13
C MET A 219 -12.89 13.28 -8.74
N PRO A 220 -13.00 13.08 -10.07
CA PRO A 220 -14.27 12.75 -10.70
C PRO A 220 -14.89 11.51 -10.02
N ARG A 221 -16.22 11.45 -9.97
CA ARG A 221 -16.93 10.30 -9.41
C ARG A 221 -16.55 8.97 -10.08
N ALA A 222 -16.17 9.03 -11.34
CA ALA A 222 -15.64 7.91 -12.11
C ALA A 222 -14.52 8.37 -13.02
N TRP A 223 -13.49 7.53 -13.18
CA TRP A 223 -12.38 7.78 -14.09
C TRP A 223 -11.80 6.46 -14.63
N MET A 224 -11.21 6.49 -15.82
CA MET A 224 -10.66 5.29 -16.45
C MET A 224 -9.25 5.01 -16.01
N HIS A 225 -9.02 3.84 -15.39
CA HIS A 225 -7.70 3.25 -15.27
C HIS A 225 -7.31 2.61 -16.60
N THR A 226 -6.00 2.65 -16.92
CA THR A 226 -5.46 2.01 -18.14
C THR A 226 -5.53 0.49 -18.03
N GLN A 227 -4.96 -0.22 -19.01
CA GLN A 227 -4.86 -1.67 -18.98
C GLN A 227 -4.18 -2.15 -17.68
N ASP A 228 -4.84 -3.06 -16.98
CA ASP A 228 -4.36 -3.65 -15.73
C ASP A 228 -5.07 -4.98 -15.43
N GLU A 229 -4.58 -5.73 -14.45
CA GLU A 229 -5.30 -6.84 -13.83
C GLU A 229 -6.27 -6.29 -12.79
N LEU A 230 -7.57 -6.44 -13.05
CA LEU A 230 -8.57 -6.16 -12.03
C LEU A 230 -8.58 -7.34 -11.05
N TYR A 231 -7.95 -7.17 -9.89
CA TYR A 231 -8.02 -8.17 -8.83
C TYR A 231 -9.42 -8.24 -8.25
N GLN A 232 -9.89 -9.44 -8.03
CA GLN A 232 -11.21 -9.75 -7.50
C GLN A 232 -11.13 -10.89 -6.48
N GLU A 233 -12.17 -11.03 -5.67
CA GLU A 233 -12.22 -12.07 -4.65
C GLU A 233 -11.08 -11.98 -3.63
N LEU A 234 -10.57 -10.78 -3.36
CA LEU A 234 -9.63 -10.59 -2.27
C LEU A 234 -10.33 -10.83 -0.93
N ARG A 235 -9.63 -11.47 -0.01
CA ARG A 235 -10.12 -11.77 1.34
C ARG A 235 -9.13 -11.32 2.39
N GLY A 236 -9.63 -11.05 3.55
CA GLY A 236 -8.75 -10.78 4.67
C GLY A 236 -9.51 -10.47 5.93
N PRO A 237 -8.80 -10.20 7.03
CA PRO A 237 -9.45 -9.80 8.26
C PRO A 237 -10.37 -8.60 8.05
N ALA A 238 -9.99 -7.70 7.13
CA ALA A 238 -10.71 -6.48 6.80
C ALA A 238 -11.09 -5.64 8.04
N ASP A 239 -10.34 -5.82 9.14
CA ASP A 239 -10.48 -5.03 10.34
C ASP A 239 -10.05 -3.59 10.01
N ASN A 240 -10.86 -2.60 10.43
CA ASN A 240 -10.57 -1.17 10.20
C ASN A 240 -10.31 -0.80 8.71
N LEU A 241 -10.88 -1.56 7.79
CA LEU A 241 -10.81 -1.31 6.35
C LEU A 241 -11.87 -0.27 5.94
N THR A 242 -11.45 0.71 5.14
CA THR A 242 -12.35 1.64 4.43
C THR A 242 -12.09 1.54 2.93
N VAL A 243 -13.11 1.21 2.16
CA VAL A 243 -13.05 1.17 0.69
C VAL A 243 -13.34 2.56 0.13
N LEU A 244 -12.35 3.18 -0.50
CA LEU A 244 -12.45 4.53 -1.06
C LEU A 244 -12.95 4.54 -2.50
N ALA A 245 -12.59 3.51 -3.28
CA ALA A 245 -13.03 3.36 -4.66
C ALA A 245 -13.03 1.89 -5.09
N THR A 246 -13.86 1.58 -6.07
CA THR A 246 -14.08 0.23 -6.60
C THR A 246 -14.04 0.21 -8.12
N ALA A 247 -13.88 -0.99 -8.71
CA ALA A 247 -14.12 -1.20 -10.13
C ALA A 247 -15.05 -2.40 -10.34
N TYR A 248 -15.90 -2.34 -11.38
CA TYR A 248 -16.80 -3.44 -11.72
C TYR A 248 -16.04 -4.56 -12.42
N ALA A 249 -16.03 -5.74 -11.82
CA ALA A 249 -15.42 -6.94 -12.37
C ALA A 249 -16.42 -7.59 -13.36
N ASP A 250 -16.29 -7.21 -14.64
CA ASP A 250 -17.22 -7.59 -15.71
C ASP A 250 -17.16 -9.10 -16.00
N PRO A 251 -18.29 -9.84 -15.93
CA PRO A 251 -18.36 -11.25 -16.28
C PRO A 251 -17.88 -11.57 -17.70
N ASP A 252 -18.05 -10.67 -18.67
CA ASP A 252 -17.52 -10.83 -20.03
C ASP A 252 -15.98 -10.80 -20.07
N LYS A 253 -15.35 -10.35 -18.99
CA LYS A 253 -13.90 -10.36 -18.73
C LYS A 253 -13.50 -11.39 -17.67
N LYS A 254 -14.32 -12.41 -17.43
CA LYS A 254 -14.16 -13.39 -16.35
C LYS A 254 -14.25 -12.78 -14.95
N GLY A 255 -14.93 -11.67 -14.82
CA GLY A 255 -15.16 -10.99 -13.55
C GLY A 255 -16.30 -11.59 -12.75
N THR A 256 -16.37 -11.22 -11.49
CA THR A 256 -17.36 -11.70 -10.51
C THR A 256 -18.77 -11.12 -10.71
N GLY A 257 -18.92 -10.05 -11.48
CA GLY A 257 -20.19 -9.30 -11.59
C GLY A 257 -20.46 -8.34 -10.41
N ARG A 258 -19.47 -8.05 -9.59
CA ARG A 258 -19.53 -7.13 -8.44
C ARG A 258 -18.47 -6.05 -8.56
N HIS A 259 -18.56 -5.04 -7.69
CA HIS A 259 -17.58 -3.97 -7.63
C HIS A 259 -16.49 -4.32 -6.61
N GLU A 260 -15.30 -4.64 -7.08
CA GLU A 260 -14.16 -5.03 -6.27
C GLU A 260 -13.39 -3.79 -5.76
N PRO A 261 -12.84 -3.81 -4.53
CA PRO A 261 -12.08 -2.69 -3.97
C PRO A 261 -10.78 -2.43 -4.74
N MET A 262 -10.56 -1.17 -5.16
CA MET A 262 -9.36 -0.76 -5.90
C MET A 262 -8.53 0.29 -5.18
N ILE A 263 -9.11 1.02 -4.25
CA ILE A 263 -8.43 2.00 -3.42
C ILE A 263 -8.98 1.85 -2.00
N MET A 264 -8.11 1.56 -1.05
CA MET A 264 -8.48 1.25 0.32
C MET A 264 -7.54 1.92 1.31
N THR A 265 -8.04 2.12 2.53
CA THR A 265 -7.23 2.46 3.70
C THR A 265 -7.51 1.51 4.84
N ILE A 266 -6.50 1.23 5.64
CA ILE A 266 -6.58 0.38 6.82
C ILE A 266 -5.86 1.07 7.98
N ASP A 267 -6.39 0.98 9.19
CA ASP A 267 -5.72 1.40 10.40
C ASP A 267 -5.17 0.16 11.14
N TYR A 268 -3.89 0.22 11.54
CA TYR A 268 -3.22 -0.83 12.31
C TYR A 268 -2.43 -0.22 13.47
N GLY A 269 -2.96 -0.30 14.67
CA GLY A 269 -2.44 0.50 15.80
C GLY A 269 -2.61 1.98 15.53
N ASP A 270 -1.52 2.73 15.60
CA ASP A 270 -1.47 4.17 15.23
C ASP A 270 -1.06 4.38 13.75
N GLY A 271 -0.71 3.30 13.04
CA GLY A 271 -0.25 3.32 11.64
C GLY A 271 -1.39 3.41 10.64
N ARG A 272 -1.12 4.07 9.53
CA ARG A 272 -2.05 4.25 8.41
C ARG A 272 -1.54 3.50 7.19
N ILE A 273 -2.40 2.72 6.58
CA ILE A 273 -2.06 1.91 5.41
C ILE A 273 -2.90 2.36 4.21
N PHE A 274 -2.24 2.69 3.11
CA PHE A 274 -2.84 2.85 1.80
C PHE A 274 -2.64 1.57 1.00
N HIS A 275 -3.72 1.01 0.47
CA HIS A 275 -3.66 -0.23 -0.31
C HIS A 275 -4.39 -0.06 -1.64
N THR A 276 -3.72 -0.44 -2.73
CA THR A 276 -4.29 -0.53 -4.07
C THR A 276 -3.85 -1.81 -4.76
N PRO A 277 -4.78 -2.67 -5.21
CA PRO A 277 -4.47 -3.85 -6.02
C PRO A 277 -4.21 -3.51 -7.50
N MET A 278 -4.21 -2.24 -7.91
CA MET A 278 -3.76 -1.79 -9.23
C MET A 278 -2.23 -1.79 -9.32
N GLY A 279 -1.67 -1.90 -10.53
CA GLY A 279 -0.23 -1.78 -10.75
C GLY A 279 0.46 -3.06 -11.19
N HIS A 280 -0.16 -3.85 -12.09
CA HIS A 280 0.41 -5.10 -12.58
C HIS A 280 1.73 -4.92 -13.30
N ALA A 281 1.84 -3.91 -14.16
CA ALA A 281 2.99 -3.72 -15.03
C ALA A 281 3.29 -2.23 -15.26
N ASP A 282 4.39 -1.93 -15.94
CA ASP A 282 4.86 -0.58 -16.24
C ASP A 282 3.78 0.30 -16.89
N TYR A 283 2.99 -0.23 -17.82
CA TYR A 283 1.89 0.50 -18.47
C TYR A 283 0.74 0.81 -17.50
N SER A 284 0.52 -0.02 -16.47
CA SER A 284 -0.46 0.25 -15.40
C SER A 284 0.05 1.39 -14.50
N PHE A 285 1.34 1.35 -14.15
CA PHE A 285 2.01 2.43 -13.41
C PHE A 285 2.02 3.76 -14.16
N ALA A 286 2.05 3.74 -15.49
CA ALA A 286 2.01 4.95 -16.31
C ALA A 286 0.67 5.70 -16.26
N CYS A 287 -0.40 5.10 -15.76
CA CYS A 287 -1.72 5.74 -15.64
C CYS A 287 -1.69 6.96 -14.72
N VAL A 288 -2.12 8.12 -15.22
CA VAL A 288 -2.12 9.38 -14.45
C VAL A 288 -2.99 9.28 -13.20
N GLY A 289 -4.12 8.58 -13.29
CA GLY A 289 -4.98 8.32 -12.13
C GLY A 289 -4.27 7.47 -11.07
N PHE A 290 -3.54 6.42 -11.49
CA PHE A 290 -2.71 5.61 -10.59
C PHE A 290 -1.60 6.44 -9.93
N ILE A 291 -0.82 7.20 -10.72
CA ILE A 291 0.25 8.06 -10.18
C ILE A 291 -0.32 9.03 -9.14
N THR A 292 -1.46 9.65 -9.44
CA THR A 292 -2.10 10.61 -8.53
C THR A 292 -2.53 9.93 -7.22
N THR A 293 -3.15 8.76 -7.29
CA THR A 293 -3.57 8.02 -6.09
C THR A 293 -2.40 7.49 -5.29
N LEU A 294 -1.33 7.02 -5.96
CA LEU A 294 -0.10 6.58 -5.30
C LEU A 294 0.54 7.71 -4.50
N LEU A 295 0.72 8.89 -5.11
CA LEU A 295 1.34 10.05 -4.45
C LEU A 295 0.51 10.51 -3.24
N ARG A 296 -0.82 10.64 -3.42
CA ARG A 296 -1.73 11.05 -2.35
C ARG A 296 -1.86 9.99 -1.25
N GLY A 297 -1.95 8.71 -1.64
CA GLY A 297 -2.02 7.59 -0.71
C GLY A 297 -0.77 7.49 0.16
N THR A 298 0.41 7.71 -0.44
CA THR A 298 1.68 7.70 0.26
C THR A 298 1.81 8.88 1.23
N GLU A 299 1.42 10.09 0.79
CA GLU A 299 1.42 11.26 1.68
C GLU A 299 0.45 11.06 2.85
N TRP A 300 -0.76 10.58 2.58
CA TRP A 300 -1.75 10.30 3.60
C TRP A 300 -1.29 9.20 4.59
N ALA A 301 -0.70 8.13 4.10
CA ALA A 301 -0.16 7.07 4.97
C ALA A 301 0.92 7.62 5.92
N ALA A 302 1.78 8.51 5.43
CA ALA A 302 2.82 9.15 6.24
C ALA A 302 2.26 10.14 7.27
N THR A 303 1.26 10.98 6.89
CA THR A 303 0.89 12.17 7.66
C THR A 303 -0.56 12.21 8.16
N GLY A 304 -1.45 11.43 7.54
CA GLY A 304 -2.91 11.54 7.72
C GLY A 304 -3.55 12.62 6.83
N GLU A 305 -2.76 13.34 6.05
CA GLU A 305 -3.22 14.47 5.21
C GLU A 305 -2.76 14.34 3.76
N VAL A 306 -3.37 15.10 2.86
CA VAL A 306 -2.95 15.28 1.47
C VAL A 306 -2.87 16.77 1.19
N THR A 307 -1.66 17.28 0.96
CA THR A 307 -1.43 18.72 0.74
C THR A 307 -1.67 19.15 -0.69
N ARG A 308 -1.47 18.24 -1.68
CA ARG A 308 -1.69 18.51 -3.10
C ARG A 308 -3.03 17.97 -3.57
N THR A 309 -4.07 18.77 -3.39
CA THR A 309 -5.45 18.39 -3.71
C THR A 309 -5.82 18.69 -5.18
N ALA A 310 -5.11 19.57 -5.87
CA ALA A 310 -5.34 19.83 -7.30
C ALA A 310 -5.01 18.59 -8.14
N LEU A 311 -5.90 18.25 -9.06
CA LEU A 311 -5.66 17.21 -10.05
C LEU A 311 -4.77 17.76 -11.18
N PRO A 312 -3.93 16.92 -11.80
CA PRO A 312 -3.23 17.32 -13.01
C PRO A 312 -4.21 17.50 -14.18
N ASP A 313 -3.87 18.39 -15.11
CA ASP A 313 -4.72 18.72 -16.28
C ASP A 313 -5.01 17.50 -17.17
N ASP A 314 -4.10 16.53 -17.17
CA ASP A 314 -4.19 15.26 -17.90
C ASP A 314 -4.79 14.13 -17.05
N PHE A 315 -5.53 14.43 -15.97
CA PHE A 315 -6.24 13.39 -15.19
C PHE A 315 -7.26 12.66 -16.09
N PRO A 316 -7.38 11.31 -16.00
CA PRO A 316 -8.31 10.55 -16.83
C PRO A 316 -9.76 10.97 -16.62
N THR A 317 -10.56 10.88 -17.68
CA THR A 317 -12.02 11.13 -17.62
C THR A 317 -12.77 9.82 -17.31
N ALA A 318 -14.10 9.91 -17.20
CA ALA A 318 -14.94 8.72 -16.99
C ALA A 318 -14.89 7.71 -18.16
N THR A 319 -14.41 8.12 -19.34
CA THR A 319 -14.43 7.31 -20.56
C THR A 319 -13.07 7.20 -21.26
N GLU A 320 -12.09 7.99 -20.86
CA GLU A 320 -10.79 8.04 -21.51
C GLU A 320 -9.66 7.84 -20.50
N THR A 321 -8.76 6.92 -20.83
CA THR A 321 -7.51 6.70 -20.08
C THR A 321 -6.51 7.82 -20.38
N ARG A 322 -5.62 8.09 -19.44
CA ARG A 322 -4.47 9.00 -19.62
C ARG A 322 -3.24 8.35 -19.01
N SER A 323 -2.15 8.33 -19.76
CA SER A 323 -0.89 7.72 -19.32
C SER A 323 0.28 8.65 -19.64
N ARG A 324 1.27 8.65 -18.77
CA ARG A 324 2.57 9.31 -18.97
C ARG A 324 3.61 8.23 -19.21
N PRO A 325 4.20 8.15 -20.41
CA PRO A 325 5.28 7.21 -20.67
C PRO A 325 6.39 7.38 -19.63
N PHE A 326 6.92 6.27 -19.16
CA PHE A 326 8.13 6.28 -18.36
C PHE A 326 9.32 6.46 -19.33
N GLU A 327 9.98 7.60 -19.26
CA GLU A 327 11.23 7.83 -19.95
C GLU A 327 12.35 7.34 -19.05
N ASP A 328 13.08 6.32 -19.51
CA ASP A 328 14.27 5.83 -18.82
C ASP A 328 15.27 6.99 -18.75
N GLU A 329 15.62 7.44 -17.54
CA GLU A 329 16.79 8.31 -17.42
C GLU A 329 18.02 7.49 -17.84
N PRO A 330 18.85 8.00 -18.77
CA PRO A 330 20.06 7.28 -19.13
C PRO A 330 20.88 7.05 -17.85
N VAL A 331 21.22 5.78 -17.60
CA VAL A 331 22.18 5.43 -16.55
C VAL A 331 23.39 6.31 -16.78
N ALA A 332 23.70 7.21 -15.84
CA ALA A 332 24.91 8.03 -15.93
C ALA A 332 26.09 7.06 -15.90
N VAL A 333 26.64 6.78 -17.08
CA VAL A 333 27.89 6.04 -17.19
C VAL A 333 28.95 6.96 -16.60
N HIS A 334 29.27 6.76 -15.32
CA HIS A 334 30.43 7.41 -14.72
C HIS A 334 31.67 6.81 -15.39
N PRO A 335 32.55 7.65 -15.98
CA PRO A 335 33.75 7.21 -16.68
C PRO A 335 34.80 6.59 -15.75
#